data_50134711b0113d043f8a95e9b0ca8476
#
_entry.id   50134711b0113d043f8a95e9b0ca8476
#
_cell.length_a   1.000
_cell.length_b   1.000
_cell.length_c   1.000
_cell.angle_alpha   90.00
_cell.angle_beta   90.00
_cell.angle_gamma   90.00
#
_symmetry.space_group_name_H-M   'P 1'
#
loop_
_entity.id
_entity.type
_entity.pdbx_description
1 polymer ?
#
loop_
_entity_poly.entity_id
_entity_poly.type
_entity_poly.pdbx_seq_one_letter_code
_entity_poly.pdbx_strand_id
1 'polypeptide(L)'
;PSAIVLYAGENDVADGKTTQRVLADFAAFMKRKTAALGDTPVYFISLKPSKLRFGQLAQQSEVNAAIRKLAAKRADLQYIDVASPMLADGKPRDLFAPDDLHMTRDGYAIWTRRVRAALLPHAQTEAARCLSRVSRQTR
;
A
#
# COMPACT_ATOMS: atom_id res chain seq x y z
N PRO A 1 -6.41 -11.20 11.47
CA PRO A 1 -6.41 -9.72 11.44
C PRO A 1 -7.69 -9.20 10.81
N SER A 2 -8.14 -8.00 11.20
CA SER A 2 -9.29 -7.33 10.58
C SER A 2 -8.92 -6.65 9.26
N ALA A 3 -7.64 -6.34 9.05
CA ALA A 3 -7.08 -5.76 7.82
C ALA A 3 -5.59 -6.08 7.71
N ILE A 4 -5.05 -5.99 6.49
CA ILE A 4 -3.62 -6.10 6.19
C ILE A 4 -3.18 -4.80 5.50
N VAL A 5 -2.13 -4.17 6.00
CA VAL A 5 -1.45 -3.08 5.29
C VAL A 5 -0.16 -3.64 4.72
N LEU A 6 -0.02 -3.57 3.40
CA LEU A 6 1.10 -4.17 2.67
C LEU A 6 1.91 -3.11 1.93
N TYR A 7 3.21 -3.09 2.19
CA TYR A 7 4.20 -2.41 1.36
C TYR A 7 5.26 -3.43 0.94
N ALA A 8 5.30 -3.77 -0.33
CA ALA A 8 6.23 -4.74 -0.90
C ALA A 8 6.41 -4.53 -2.40
N GLY A 9 7.56 -4.95 -2.95
CA GLY A 9 7.86 -4.90 -4.39
C GLY A 9 8.94 -3.87 -4.76
N GLU A 10 9.23 -2.87 -3.93
CA GLU A 10 10.26 -1.87 -4.24
C GLU A 10 11.65 -2.50 -4.32
N ASN A 11 11.99 -3.39 -3.36
CA ASN A 11 13.28 -4.09 -3.38
C ASN A 11 13.33 -5.11 -4.52
N ASP A 12 12.21 -5.77 -4.84
CA ASP A 12 12.14 -6.70 -5.97
C ASP A 12 12.49 -6.01 -7.29
N VAL A 13 11.97 -4.79 -7.51
CA VAL A 13 12.34 -3.95 -8.66
C VAL A 13 13.82 -3.57 -8.60
N ALA A 14 14.33 -3.20 -7.41
CA ALA A 14 15.74 -2.85 -7.23
C ALA A 14 16.68 -4.03 -7.50
N ASP A 15 16.25 -5.25 -7.18
CA ASP A 15 16.96 -6.50 -7.44
C ASP A 15 16.82 -6.98 -8.90
N GLY A 16 16.22 -6.17 -9.78
CA GLY A 16 16.11 -6.46 -11.21
C GLY A 16 14.96 -7.39 -11.59
N LYS A 17 14.01 -7.68 -10.69
CA LYS A 17 12.82 -8.45 -11.07
C LYS A 17 11.95 -7.65 -12.04
N THR A 18 11.39 -8.34 -13.03
CA THR A 18 10.49 -7.71 -14.00
C THR A 18 9.16 -7.30 -13.35
N THR A 19 8.48 -6.32 -13.95
CA THR A 19 7.11 -5.92 -13.55
C THR A 19 6.19 -7.13 -13.48
N GLN A 20 6.23 -8.04 -14.48
CA GLN A 20 5.43 -9.26 -14.52
C GLN A 20 5.70 -10.16 -13.31
N ARG A 21 6.96 -10.30 -12.91
CA ARG A 21 7.33 -11.13 -11.75
C ARG A 21 6.79 -10.52 -10.45
N VAL A 22 6.95 -9.24 -10.23
CA VAL A 22 6.42 -8.54 -9.05
C VAL A 22 4.89 -8.68 -8.97
N LEU A 23 4.19 -8.53 -10.10
CA LEU A 23 2.74 -8.69 -10.16
C LEU A 23 2.30 -10.14 -9.94
N ALA A 24 3.06 -11.13 -10.43
CA ALA A 24 2.78 -12.54 -10.17
C ALA A 24 2.94 -12.90 -8.69
N ASP A 25 3.98 -12.40 -8.04
CA ASP A 25 4.21 -12.59 -6.60
C ASP A 25 3.10 -11.93 -5.76
N PHE A 26 2.66 -10.72 -6.15
CA PHE A 26 1.51 -10.06 -5.54
C PHE A 26 0.20 -10.86 -5.72
N ALA A 27 -0.05 -11.41 -6.91
CA ALA A 27 -1.22 -12.24 -7.17
C ALA A 27 -1.19 -13.54 -6.34
N ALA A 28 -0.01 -14.15 -6.18
CA ALA A 28 0.19 -15.32 -5.32
C ALA A 28 -0.08 -14.99 -3.84
N PHE A 29 0.37 -13.83 -3.36
CA PHE A 29 0.04 -13.31 -2.03
C PHE A 29 -1.48 -13.18 -1.85
N MET A 30 -2.17 -12.49 -2.78
CA MET A 30 -3.63 -12.31 -2.71
C MET A 30 -4.39 -13.65 -2.72
N LYS A 31 -3.95 -14.63 -3.51
CA LYS A 31 -4.53 -15.98 -3.52
C LYS A 31 -4.39 -16.67 -2.15
N ARG A 32 -3.19 -16.64 -1.56
CA ARG A 32 -2.94 -17.20 -0.23
C ARG A 32 -3.73 -16.49 0.86
N LYS A 33 -3.79 -15.15 0.81
CA LYS A 33 -4.59 -14.32 1.71
C LYS A 33 -6.07 -14.75 1.65
N THR A 34 -6.64 -14.87 0.46
CA THR A 34 -8.05 -15.27 0.30
C THR A 34 -8.29 -16.68 0.86
N ALA A 35 -7.39 -17.63 0.62
CA ALA A 35 -7.51 -18.98 1.15
C ALA A 35 -7.44 -19.05 2.69
N ALA A 36 -6.60 -18.22 3.31
CA ALA A 36 -6.37 -18.25 4.76
C ALA A 36 -7.28 -17.31 5.56
N LEU A 37 -7.69 -16.17 4.98
CA LEU A 37 -8.32 -15.05 5.68
C LEU A 37 -9.61 -14.55 4.99
N GLY A 38 -10.07 -15.23 3.95
CA GLY A 38 -11.28 -14.86 3.21
C GLY A 38 -11.23 -13.43 2.68
N ASP A 39 -12.28 -12.67 2.97
CA ASP A 39 -12.48 -11.29 2.48
C ASP A 39 -11.75 -10.22 3.32
N THR A 40 -10.82 -10.61 4.21
CA THR A 40 -10.01 -9.66 4.96
C THR A 40 -9.37 -8.65 4.01
N PRO A 41 -9.63 -7.32 4.16
CA PRO A 41 -9.15 -6.33 3.22
C PRO A 41 -7.63 -6.15 3.28
N VAL A 42 -7.04 -5.97 2.11
CA VAL A 42 -5.63 -5.60 1.92
C VAL A 42 -5.57 -4.15 1.47
N TYR A 43 -4.75 -3.36 2.15
CA TYR A 43 -4.42 -1.98 1.81
C TYR A 43 -2.99 -1.96 1.26
N PHE A 44 -2.86 -1.89 -0.05
CA PHE A 44 -1.56 -1.84 -0.71
C PHE A 44 -1.06 -0.40 -0.78
N ILE A 45 0.11 -0.14 -0.19
CA ILE A 45 0.80 1.14 -0.30
C ILE A 45 1.60 1.13 -1.59
N SER A 46 1.41 2.14 -2.44
CA SER A 46 2.15 2.27 -3.71
C SER A 46 3.65 2.31 -3.50
N LEU A 47 4.41 1.73 -4.44
CA LEU A 47 5.87 1.83 -4.46
C LEU A 47 6.25 3.30 -4.54
N LYS A 48 7.08 3.75 -3.60
CA LYS A 48 7.49 5.16 -3.50
C LYS A 48 8.61 5.48 -4.50
N PRO A 49 8.60 6.66 -5.10
CA PRO A 49 9.79 7.17 -5.78
C PRO A 49 10.86 7.48 -4.74
N SER A 50 12.12 7.19 -5.05
CA SER A 50 13.26 7.65 -4.24
C SER A 50 14.34 8.21 -5.15
N LYS A 51 15.21 9.09 -4.62
CA LYS A 51 16.30 9.66 -5.39
C LYS A 51 17.29 8.57 -5.84
N LEU A 52 17.66 7.67 -4.91
CA LEU A 52 18.57 6.55 -5.18
C LEU A 52 18.04 5.63 -6.29
N ARG A 53 16.73 5.41 -6.35
CA ARG A 53 16.08 4.49 -7.30
C ARG A 53 15.31 5.23 -8.40
N PHE A 54 15.67 6.47 -8.69
CA PHE A 54 14.96 7.29 -9.69
C PHE A 54 14.94 6.65 -11.08
N GLY A 55 16.01 5.96 -11.48
CA GLY A 55 16.06 5.21 -12.73
C GLY A 55 15.03 4.08 -12.85
N GLN A 56 14.43 3.65 -11.73
CA GLN A 56 13.40 2.60 -11.67
C GLN A 56 11.98 3.17 -11.62
N LEU A 57 11.80 4.48 -11.63
CA LEU A 57 10.50 5.15 -11.47
C LEU A 57 9.47 4.67 -12.49
N ALA A 58 9.87 4.48 -13.75
CA ALA A 58 8.98 3.99 -14.79
C ALA A 58 8.42 2.61 -14.43
N GLN A 59 9.27 1.67 -14.06
CA GLN A 59 8.87 0.32 -13.68
C GLN A 59 8.02 0.30 -12.39
N GLN A 60 8.39 1.10 -11.38
CA GLN A 60 7.59 1.25 -10.16
C GLN A 60 6.20 1.80 -10.49
N SER A 61 6.11 2.74 -11.42
CA SER A 61 4.84 3.32 -11.88
C SER A 61 3.97 2.29 -12.62
N GLU A 62 4.57 1.40 -13.42
CA GLU A 62 3.86 0.29 -14.06
C GLU A 62 3.25 -0.67 -13.03
N VAL A 63 4.03 -1.08 -12.02
CA VAL A 63 3.55 -1.93 -10.91
C VAL A 63 2.40 -1.24 -10.19
N ASN A 64 2.57 0.03 -9.82
CA ASN A 64 1.56 0.83 -9.14
C ASN A 64 0.26 0.93 -9.95
N ALA A 65 0.36 1.22 -11.24
CA ALA A 65 -0.79 1.33 -12.13
C ALA A 65 -1.55 -0.01 -12.26
N ALA A 66 -0.83 -1.13 -12.38
CA ALA A 66 -1.42 -2.46 -12.47
C ALA A 66 -2.17 -2.84 -11.18
N ILE A 67 -1.57 -2.61 -10.01
CA ILE A 67 -2.23 -2.91 -8.72
C ILE A 67 -3.42 -1.97 -8.47
N ARG A 68 -3.31 -0.68 -8.83
CA ARG A 68 -4.43 0.27 -8.75
C ARG A 68 -5.60 -0.18 -9.63
N LYS A 69 -5.34 -0.63 -10.86
CA LYS A 69 -6.36 -1.19 -11.77
C LYS A 69 -7.01 -2.45 -11.21
N LEU A 70 -6.22 -3.29 -10.53
CA LEU A 70 -6.73 -4.49 -9.85
C LEU A 70 -7.63 -4.11 -8.67
N ALA A 71 -7.22 -3.14 -7.85
CA ALA A 71 -7.99 -2.64 -6.71
C ALA A 71 -9.37 -2.09 -7.12
N ALA A 72 -9.46 -1.45 -8.28
CA ALA A 72 -10.74 -0.97 -8.81
C ALA A 72 -11.74 -2.10 -9.14
N LYS A 73 -11.29 -3.36 -9.20
CA LYS A 73 -12.09 -4.53 -9.55
C LYS A 73 -12.28 -5.51 -8.38
N ARG A 74 -11.71 -5.23 -7.20
CA ARG A 74 -11.71 -6.13 -6.04
C ARG A 74 -12.17 -5.40 -4.79
N ALA A 75 -13.20 -5.90 -4.14
CA ALA A 75 -13.71 -5.34 -2.88
C ALA A 75 -12.72 -5.52 -1.71
N ASP A 76 -11.89 -6.57 -1.76
CA ASP A 76 -10.92 -6.93 -0.72
C ASP A 76 -9.53 -6.31 -0.95
N LEU A 77 -9.38 -5.37 -1.89
CA LEU A 77 -8.12 -4.68 -2.16
C LEU A 77 -8.34 -3.17 -2.27
N GLN A 78 -7.59 -2.41 -1.48
CA GLN A 78 -7.54 -0.95 -1.52
C GLN A 78 -6.13 -0.50 -1.94
N TYR A 79 -6.04 0.51 -2.78
CA TYR A 79 -4.77 1.11 -3.21
C TYR A 79 -4.56 2.45 -2.51
N ILE A 80 -3.44 2.60 -1.81
CA ILE A 80 -3.04 3.83 -1.13
C ILE A 80 -1.95 4.51 -1.93
N ASP A 81 -2.26 5.63 -2.57
CA ASP A 81 -1.29 6.42 -3.31
C ASP A 81 -0.44 7.28 -2.37
N VAL A 82 0.79 6.84 -2.12
CA VAL A 82 1.83 7.64 -1.47
C VAL A 82 2.85 8.18 -2.47
N ALA A 83 2.90 7.62 -3.69
CA ALA A 83 3.90 7.98 -4.69
C ALA A 83 3.64 9.35 -5.29
N SER A 84 2.42 9.63 -5.75
CA SER A 84 2.09 10.91 -6.41
C SER A 84 2.45 12.14 -5.56
N PRO A 85 2.11 12.23 -4.25
CA PRO A 85 2.47 13.40 -3.44
C PRO A 85 3.97 13.49 -3.10
N MET A 86 4.76 12.45 -3.39
CA MET A 86 6.22 12.46 -3.20
C MET A 86 6.98 12.93 -4.46
N LEU A 87 6.27 13.23 -5.55
CA LEU A 87 6.82 13.76 -6.79
C LEU A 87 6.51 15.26 -6.93
N ALA A 88 7.42 15.98 -7.57
CA ALA A 88 7.23 17.32 -8.12
C ALA A 88 7.89 17.36 -9.49
N ASP A 89 7.17 17.82 -10.51
CA ASP A 89 7.65 17.89 -11.90
C ASP A 89 8.27 16.58 -12.40
N GLY A 90 7.65 15.44 -12.01
CA GLY A 90 8.11 14.10 -12.37
C GLY A 90 9.36 13.61 -11.64
N LYS A 91 9.87 14.34 -10.66
CA LYS A 91 11.07 14.00 -9.88
C LYS A 91 10.74 13.78 -8.41
N PRO A 92 11.50 12.91 -7.69
CA PRO A 92 11.37 12.79 -6.26
C PRO A 92 11.63 14.12 -5.54
N ARG A 93 10.71 14.49 -4.66
CA ARG A 93 10.86 15.66 -3.79
C ARG A 93 11.98 15.44 -2.77
N ASP A 94 12.41 16.49 -2.08
CA ASP A 94 13.41 16.42 -1.02
C ASP A 94 12.79 15.90 0.29
N LEU A 95 12.55 14.59 0.32
CA LEU A 95 11.84 13.85 1.38
C LEU A 95 12.68 12.67 1.91
N PHE A 96 13.97 12.61 1.56
CA PHE A 96 14.83 11.46 1.82
C PHE A 96 15.99 11.81 2.74
N ALA A 97 16.44 10.83 3.51
CA ALA A 97 17.65 10.89 4.32
C ALA A 97 18.89 10.97 3.39
N PRO A 98 20.12 11.16 3.96
CA PRO A 98 21.33 11.27 3.16
C PRO A 98 21.66 10.06 2.27
N ASP A 99 21.01 8.92 2.49
CA ASP A 99 21.09 7.72 1.63
C ASP A 99 20.18 7.78 0.39
N ASP A 100 19.42 8.87 0.21
CA ASP A 100 18.48 9.09 -0.89
C ASP A 100 17.41 7.99 -1.06
N LEU A 101 17.27 7.10 -0.09
CA LEU A 101 16.34 5.96 -0.09
C LEU A 101 15.33 6.01 1.06
N HIS A 102 15.81 6.12 2.29
CA HIS A 102 14.95 6.18 3.47
C HIS A 102 14.34 7.56 3.61
N MET A 103 13.09 7.62 4.06
CA MET A 103 12.37 8.90 4.15
C MET A 103 12.76 9.67 5.40
N THR A 104 12.76 11.00 5.27
CA THR A 104 12.76 11.92 6.41
C THR A 104 11.41 11.90 7.12
N ARG A 105 11.32 12.61 8.25
CA ARG A 105 10.05 12.84 8.97
C ARG A 105 8.94 13.38 8.05
N ASP A 106 9.27 14.27 7.12
CA ASP A 106 8.30 14.88 6.21
C ASP A 106 7.80 13.88 5.16
N GLY A 107 8.67 12.98 4.68
CA GLY A 107 8.28 11.87 3.84
C GLY A 107 7.32 10.91 4.55
N TYR A 108 7.63 10.53 5.79
CA TYR A 108 6.73 9.70 6.61
C TYR A 108 5.42 10.41 6.97
N ALA A 109 5.41 11.76 7.10
CA ALA A 109 4.18 12.50 7.33
C ALA A 109 3.18 12.38 6.18
N ILE A 110 3.67 12.30 4.93
CA ILE A 110 2.82 12.03 3.75
C ILE A 110 2.19 10.64 3.88
N TRP A 111 2.99 9.61 4.17
CA TRP A 111 2.53 8.25 4.34
C TRP A 111 1.49 8.16 5.47
N THR A 112 1.79 8.72 6.62
CA THR A 112 0.88 8.74 7.77
C THR A 112 -0.48 9.30 7.42
N ARG A 113 -0.54 10.44 6.73
CA ARG A 113 -1.81 11.04 6.31
C ARG A 113 -2.60 10.12 5.36
N ARG A 114 -1.93 9.56 4.36
CA ARG A 114 -2.57 8.71 3.35
C ARG A 114 -3.07 7.39 3.93
N VAL A 115 -2.23 6.72 4.71
CA VAL A 115 -2.57 5.45 5.36
C VAL A 115 -3.70 5.65 6.38
N ARG A 116 -3.62 6.69 7.23
CA ARG A 116 -4.70 6.99 8.18
C ARG A 116 -6.02 7.28 7.48
N ALA A 117 -6.02 8.08 6.43
CA ALA A 117 -7.24 8.40 5.68
C ALA A 117 -7.88 7.14 5.08
N ALA A 118 -7.08 6.18 4.61
CA ALA A 118 -7.58 4.92 4.06
C ALA A 118 -8.12 3.96 5.13
N LEU A 119 -7.49 3.91 6.31
CA LEU A 119 -7.83 2.95 7.37
C LEU A 119 -8.93 3.42 8.31
N LEU A 120 -9.12 4.74 8.52
CA LEU A 120 -10.10 5.27 9.46
C LEU A 120 -11.52 4.74 9.24
N PRO A 121 -12.07 4.68 8.01
CA PRO A 121 -13.42 4.16 7.78
C PRO A 121 -13.55 2.69 8.19
N HIS A 122 -12.53 1.87 7.93
CA HIS A 122 -12.50 0.48 8.34
C HIS A 122 -12.48 0.34 9.87
N ALA A 123 -11.59 1.08 10.54
CA ALA A 123 -11.47 1.06 12.00
C ALA A 123 -12.78 1.48 12.69
N GLN A 124 -13.45 2.50 12.19
CA GLN A 124 -14.75 2.95 12.69
C GLN A 124 -15.83 1.85 12.53
N THR A 125 -15.87 1.18 11.38
CA THR A 125 -16.80 0.08 11.13
C THR A 125 -16.56 -1.09 12.09
N GLU A 126 -15.31 -1.48 12.31
CA GLU A 126 -14.95 -2.56 13.23
C GLU A 126 -15.27 -2.21 14.69
N ALA A 127 -15.04 -0.98 15.11
CA ALA A 127 -15.42 -0.50 16.44
C ALA A 127 -16.95 -0.57 16.65
N ALA A 128 -17.74 -0.13 15.68
CA ALA A 128 -19.20 -0.20 15.73
C ALA A 128 -19.70 -1.66 15.82
N ARG A 129 -19.10 -2.57 15.04
CA ARG A 129 -19.42 -4.01 15.09
C ARG A 129 -19.09 -4.61 16.45
N CYS A 130 -17.96 -4.25 17.05
CA CYS A 130 -17.57 -4.71 18.38
C CYS A 130 -18.59 -4.28 19.44
N LEU A 131 -18.96 -3.00 19.48
CA LEU A 131 -19.95 -2.46 20.41
C LEU A 131 -21.32 -3.13 20.26
N SER A 132 -21.76 -3.39 19.03
CA SER A 132 -23.06 -4.06 18.79
C SER A 132 -23.08 -5.53 19.24
N ARG A 133 -21.95 -6.22 19.28
CA ARG A 133 -21.83 -7.59 19.81
C ARG A 133 -21.91 -7.59 21.33
N VAL A 134 -21.21 -6.68 22.00
CA VAL A 134 -21.24 -6.56 23.47
C VAL A 134 -22.64 -6.28 23.95
N SER A 135 -23.36 -5.34 23.32
CA SER A 135 -24.75 -4.98 23.70
C SER A 135 -25.75 -6.13 23.54
N ARG A 136 -25.48 -7.12 22.70
CA ARG A 136 -26.33 -8.32 22.53
C ARG A 136 -26.04 -9.41 23.54
N GLN A 137 -24.87 -9.45 24.13
CA GLN A 137 -24.49 -10.45 25.16
C GLN A 137 -24.92 -10.03 26.58
N THR A 138 -25.28 -8.77 26.76
CA THR A 138 -25.74 -8.22 28.08
C THR A 138 -27.27 -8.12 28.20
N ARG A 139 -28.00 -8.67 27.27
CA ARG A 139 -29.48 -8.83 27.31
C ARG A 139 -29.86 -10.32 27.42
#